data_4a8fab6aead96c2046a264f9ad4f356f
#
_entry.id   4a8fab6aead96c2046a264f9ad4f356f
#
_cell.length_a   1.000
_cell.length_b   1.000
_cell.length_c   1.000
_cell.angle_alpha   90.00
_cell.angle_beta   90.00
_cell.angle_gamma   90.00
#
_symmetry.space_group_name_H-M   'P 1'
#
loop_
_entity.id
_entity.type
_entity.pdbx_description
1 polymer ?
#
loop_
_entity_poly.entity_id
_entity_poly.type
_entity_poly.pdbx_seq_one_letter_code
_entity_poly.pdbx_strand_id
1 'polypeptide(L)'
;TNPDPLIDGINYRPGMNFAEGFSNVMLQGMQLLPFLLGYKLLWDAKGAELWCKALVLGVLWYTIPMLIELRMSPQINVWVYGFFQHDFIQTVRYGGYRPIVFLQHPLWVAVMVMTAFLAAIALARNNRTRRNILIALYLGAIMVLCKSAGALVQSLMAAPLVLLARPRQMVLGAAVVASVAFAYPMLRTTSWMPLQGVVDLAMSISPDRGRSLEFRMMNEEKLVERAMERPVFGWGNWGRSLFYDPYDGRMSAVPDGQWVIWVGSRGVFGYLSYFLLLLAPVFTLLRAMPRGSKSSHNPELVILGALSLMLAMNLLDLIPNATLTPLTWLTAGALLGNANRLRQGVTDTGIRADSDGTLPKKAGIQTVL
;
A
#
# COMPACT_ATOMS: atom_id res chain seq x y z
N THR A 1 -17.94 -18.23 13.42
CA THR A 1 -17.81 -19.14 12.29
C THR A 1 -16.64 -20.12 12.37
N ASN A 2 -15.85 -20.18 13.41
CA ASN A 2 -14.75 -21.14 13.61
C ASN A 2 -14.71 -21.57 15.08
N PRO A 3 -15.78 -22.23 15.61
CA PRO A 3 -15.88 -22.57 17.01
C PRO A 3 -14.96 -23.71 17.42
N ASP A 4 -14.48 -24.50 16.45
CA ASP A 4 -13.67 -25.67 16.74
C ASP A 4 -12.24 -25.29 17.07
N PRO A 5 -11.61 -25.94 18.08
CA PRO A 5 -10.20 -25.78 18.33
C PRO A 5 -9.37 -26.36 17.19
N LEU A 6 -8.17 -25.83 17.02
CA LEU A 6 -7.17 -26.37 16.08
C LEU A 6 -6.02 -26.95 16.90
N ILE A 7 -5.62 -28.17 16.52
CA ILE A 7 -4.52 -28.89 17.15
C ILE A 7 -3.54 -29.27 16.04
N ASP A 8 -2.38 -28.62 16.03
CA ASP A 8 -1.28 -28.91 15.10
C ASP A 8 -0.07 -29.37 15.93
N GLY A 9 0.02 -30.68 16.21
CA GLY A 9 1.02 -31.23 17.11
C GLY A 9 0.94 -30.64 18.52
N ILE A 10 2.00 -29.96 18.96
CA ILE A 10 2.05 -29.29 20.28
C ILE A 10 1.30 -27.95 20.31
N ASN A 11 0.91 -27.41 19.15
CA ASN A 11 0.18 -26.15 19.09
C ASN A 11 -1.31 -26.38 19.29
N TYR A 12 -1.86 -25.80 20.35
CA TYR A 12 -3.28 -25.73 20.61
C TYR A 12 -3.80 -24.30 20.41
N ARG A 13 -4.83 -24.15 19.57
CA ARG A 13 -5.55 -22.89 19.39
C ARG A 13 -7.01 -23.08 19.73
N PRO A 14 -7.54 -22.36 20.71
CA PRO A 14 -8.95 -22.48 21.06
C PRO A 14 -9.85 -22.11 19.90
N GLY A 15 -11.09 -22.61 19.92
CA GLY A 15 -12.14 -22.18 19.01
C GLY A 15 -12.45 -20.69 19.20
N MET A 16 -12.87 -20.02 18.14
CA MET A 16 -13.22 -18.61 18.18
C MET A 16 -14.54 -18.40 18.94
N ASN A 17 -14.52 -17.51 19.90
CA ASN A 17 -15.67 -17.08 20.68
C ASN A 17 -16.20 -15.71 20.21
N PHE A 18 -17.32 -15.26 20.81
CA PHE A 18 -17.94 -13.98 20.48
C PHE A 18 -17.02 -12.78 20.77
N ALA A 19 -16.28 -12.80 21.88
CA ALA A 19 -15.40 -11.71 22.26
C ALA A 19 -14.25 -11.52 21.26
N GLU A 20 -13.68 -12.62 20.74
CA GLU A 20 -12.67 -12.59 19.69
C GLU A 20 -13.24 -12.09 18.36
N GLY A 21 -14.46 -12.50 18.02
CA GLY A 21 -15.19 -11.99 16.85
C GLY A 21 -15.41 -10.47 16.96
N PHE A 22 -15.87 -10.00 18.10
CA PHE A 22 -16.06 -8.56 18.37
C PHE A 22 -14.73 -7.79 18.30
N SER A 23 -13.68 -8.31 18.96
CA SER A 23 -12.33 -7.71 18.90
C SER A 23 -11.82 -7.56 17.46
N ASN A 24 -12.03 -8.58 16.62
CA ASN A 24 -11.66 -8.51 15.20
C ASN A 24 -12.42 -7.41 14.45
N VAL A 25 -13.71 -7.25 14.70
CA VAL A 25 -14.51 -6.18 14.07
C VAL A 25 -13.99 -4.81 14.50
N MET A 26 -13.70 -4.63 15.77
CA MET A 26 -13.12 -3.39 16.31
C MET A 26 -11.75 -3.08 15.68
N LEU A 27 -10.87 -4.06 15.59
CA LEU A 27 -9.57 -3.91 14.93
C LEU A 27 -9.71 -3.51 13.45
N GLN A 28 -10.68 -4.10 12.73
CA GLN A 28 -10.96 -3.71 11.35
C GLN A 28 -11.46 -2.27 11.26
N GLY A 29 -12.35 -1.86 12.16
CA GLY A 29 -12.81 -0.45 12.25
C GLY A 29 -11.65 0.52 12.45
N MET A 30 -10.71 0.18 13.35
CA MET A 30 -9.50 0.98 13.59
C MET A 30 -8.58 1.03 12.35
N GLN A 31 -8.42 -0.07 11.63
CA GLN A 31 -7.63 -0.10 10.38
C GLN A 31 -8.25 0.76 9.28
N LEU A 32 -9.58 0.87 9.23
CA LEU A 32 -10.30 1.68 8.23
C LEU A 32 -10.41 3.15 8.62
N LEU A 33 -10.14 3.52 9.87
CA LEU A 33 -10.22 4.90 10.33
C LEU A 33 -9.38 5.86 9.48
N PRO A 34 -8.12 5.58 9.11
CA PRO A 34 -7.35 6.44 8.22
C PRO A 34 -8.02 6.66 6.86
N PHE A 35 -8.70 5.65 6.30
CA PHE A 35 -9.46 5.81 5.06
C PHE A 35 -10.58 6.83 5.23
N LEU A 36 -11.35 6.75 6.31
CA LEU A 36 -12.44 7.70 6.60
C LEU A 36 -11.90 9.11 6.85
N LEU A 37 -10.78 9.24 7.56
CA LEU A 37 -10.12 10.52 7.77
C LEU A 37 -9.62 11.12 6.45
N GLY A 38 -8.97 10.33 5.59
CA GLY A 38 -8.56 10.75 4.26
C GLY A 38 -9.74 11.22 3.42
N TYR A 39 -10.83 10.46 3.42
CA TYR A 39 -12.05 10.79 2.69
C TYR A 39 -12.70 12.10 3.15
N LYS A 40 -12.69 12.39 4.45
CA LYS A 40 -13.36 13.57 5.02
C LYS A 40 -12.48 14.80 5.14
N LEU A 41 -11.18 14.65 5.41
CA LEU A 41 -10.28 15.76 5.69
C LEU A 41 -9.43 16.17 4.47
N LEU A 42 -9.21 15.24 3.52
CA LEU A 42 -8.34 15.45 2.36
C LEU A 42 -9.09 15.33 1.03
N TRP A 43 -10.37 15.69 1.03
CA TRP A 43 -11.30 15.48 -0.08
C TRP A 43 -11.19 16.50 -1.22
N ASP A 44 -10.41 17.58 -1.02
CA ASP A 44 -10.24 18.70 -1.95
C ASP A 44 -8.81 18.80 -2.48
N ALA A 45 -8.59 19.70 -3.44
CA ALA A 45 -7.28 19.91 -4.06
C ALA A 45 -6.19 20.30 -3.05
N LYS A 46 -6.55 21.16 -2.09
CA LYS A 46 -5.62 21.61 -1.03
C LYS A 46 -5.25 20.46 -0.10
N GLY A 47 -6.23 19.65 0.30
CA GLY A 47 -6.02 18.47 1.13
C GLY A 47 -5.14 17.42 0.44
N ALA A 48 -5.35 17.16 -0.84
CA ALA A 48 -4.50 16.26 -1.62
C ALA A 48 -3.05 16.75 -1.73
N GLU A 49 -2.85 18.04 -1.98
CA GLU A 49 -1.51 18.65 -2.01
C GLU A 49 -0.86 18.65 -0.63
N LEU A 50 -1.63 18.99 0.42
CA LEU A 50 -1.16 18.95 1.82
C LEU A 50 -0.70 17.53 2.20
N TRP A 51 -1.43 16.52 1.78
CA TRP A 51 -1.04 15.12 2.01
C TRP A 51 0.31 14.78 1.36
N CYS A 52 0.54 15.17 0.10
CA CYS A 52 1.83 14.99 -0.54
C CYS A 52 2.96 15.73 0.21
N LYS A 53 2.71 16.96 0.67
CA LYS A 53 3.68 17.74 1.47
C LYS A 53 3.98 17.08 2.81
N ALA A 54 2.95 16.56 3.48
CA ALA A 54 3.11 15.86 4.76
C ALA A 54 3.91 14.57 4.61
N LEU A 55 3.66 13.77 3.56
CA LEU A 55 4.47 12.59 3.24
C LEU A 55 5.95 12.94 3.04
N VAL A 56 6.20 13.95 2.21
CA VAL A 56 7.58 14.40 1.92
C VAL A 56 8.26 14.89 3.18
N LEU A 57 7.61 15.78 3.94
CA LEU A 57 8.19 16.35 5.16
C LEU A 57 8.43 15.28 6.23
N GLY A 58 7.46 14.40 6.46
CA GLY A 58 7.58 13.32 7.42
C GLY A 58 8.73 12.38 7.10
N VAL A 59 8.88 11.99 5.82
CA VAL A 59 9.99 11.13 5.41
C VAL A 59 11.33 11.87 5.47
N LEU A 60 11.40 13.15 5.13
CA LEU A 60 12.63 13.93 5.28
C LEU A 60 13.14 13.91 6.73
N TRP A 61 12.27 14.10 7.72
CA TRP A 61 12.65 13.95 9.12
C TRP A 61 13.02 12.51 9.47
N TYR A 62 12.32 11.54 8.93
CA TYR A 62 12.58 10.13 9.17
C TYR A 62 13.91 9.66 8.55
N THR A 63 14.45 10.37 7.54
CA THR A 63 15.75 10.03 6.95
C THR A 63 16.91 10.22 7.93
N ILE A 64 16.79 11.09 8.94
CA ILE A 64 17.84 11.31 9.95
C ILE A 64 18.15 9.99 10.69
N PRO A 65 17.19 9.37 11.40
CA PRO A 65 17.45 8.09 12.04
C PRO A 65 17.74 6.95 11.03
N MET A 66 17.17 6.99 9.81
CA MET A 66 17.52 6.02 8.78
C MET A 66 19.01 6.03 8.42
N LEU A 67 19.60 7.21 8.25
CA LEU A 67 21.02 7.37 7.92
C LEU A 67 21.92 6.89 9.06
N ILE A 68 21.51 7.10 10.32
CA ILE A 68 22.21 6.57 11.49
C ILE A 68 22.21 5.03 11.43
N GLU A 69 21.07 4.39 11.20
CA GLU A 69 20.97 2.93 11.12
C GLU A 69 21.74 2.33 9.94
N LEU A 70 21.74 3.00 8.80
CA LEU A 70 22.53 2.58 7.64
C LEU A 70 24.03 2.49 7.95
N ARG A 71 24.53 3.33 8.83
CA ARG A 71 25.95 3.39 9.22
C ARG A 71 26.28 2.54 10.44
N MET A 72 25.42 2.55 11.46
CA MET A 72 25.70 2.00 12.79
C MET A 72 24.98 0.67 13.08
N SER A 73 24.13 0.17 12.22
CA SER A 73 23.21 -0.94 12.46
C SER A 73 21.81 -0.48 12.92
N PRO A 74 20.75 -1.22 12.59
CA PRO A 74 19.37 -0.91 12.96
C PRO A 74 19.11 -1.21 14.44
N GLN A 75 19.35 -0.24 15.30
CA GLN A 75 19.21 -0.34 16.75
C GLN A 75 18.43 0.79 17.42
N ILE A 76 17.91 1.75 16.65
CA ILE A 76 17.25 2.91 17.23
C ILE A 76 16.03 2.51 18.06
N ASN A 77 15.24 1.52 17.57
CA ASN A 77 14.11 1.02 18.33
C ASN A 77 14.52 0.37 19.66
N VAL A 78 15.65 -0.34 19.67
CA VAL A 78 16.20 -0.94 20.90
C VAL A 78 16.61 0.16 21.89
N TRP A 79 17.24 1.24 21.41
CA TRP A 79 17.64 2.34 22.28
C TRP A 79 16.46 3.10 22.90
N VAL A 80 15.33 3.20 22.16
CA VAL A 80 14.17 3.97 22.63
C VAL A 80 13.16 3.09 23.40
N TYR A 81 12.90 1.87 22.91
CA TYR A 81 11.83 1.01 23.43
C TYR A 81 12.31 -0.29 24.07
N GLY A 82 13.63 -0.58 24.02
CA GLY A 82 14.21 -1.75 24.68
C GLY A 82 14.03 -3.10 23.95
N PHE A 83 13.45 -3.11 22.75
CA PHE A 83 13.27 -4.35 21.97
C PHE A 83 13.50 -4.14 20.49
N PHE A 84 13.85 -5.22 19.79
CA PHE A 84 13.95 -5.23 18.33
C PHE A 84 12.63 -5.75 17.72
N GLN A 85 12.06 -5.03 16.76
CA GLN A 85 10.70 -5.27 16.27
C GLN A 85 10.57 -6.39 15.25
N HIS A 86 11.67 -6.93 14.74
CA HIS A 86 11.68 -7.99 13.74
C HIS A 86 12.92 -8.89 13.88
N ASP A 87 13.05 -9.91 13.02
CA ASP A 87 14.28 -10.66 12.87
C ASP A 87 15.41 -9.78 12.32
N PHE A 88 16.51 -9.68 13.06
CA PHE A 88 17.65 -8.84 12.70
C PHE A 88 18.28 -9.21 11.34
N ILE A 89 18.28 -10.49 11.00
CA ILE A 89 18.81 -10.99 9.72
C ILE A 89 18.12 -10.37 8.52
N GLN A 90 16.83 -10.01 8.63
CA GLN A 90 16.06 -9.34 7.59
C GLN A 90 16.56 -7.91 7.30
N THR A 91 17.34 -7.32 8.19
CA THR A 91 17.90 -5.99 8.01
C THR A 91 19.26 -6.00 7.32
N VAL A 92 19.87 -7.16 7.09
CA VAL A 92 21.17 -7.27 6.43
C VAL A 92 20.98 -7.59 4.95
N ARG A 93 21.48 -6.74 4.05
CA ARG A 93 21.44 -6.93 2.60
C ARG A 93 22.66 -6.30 1.91
N TYR A 94 23.20 -6.96 0.92
CA TYR A 94 24.32 -6.47 0.08
C TYR A 94 25.50 -5.95 0.91
N GLY A 95 25.92 -6.70 1.90
CA GLY A 95 27.05 -6.36 2.76
C GLY A 95 26.84 -5.12 3.67
N GLY A 96 25.59 -4.75 3.93
CA GLY A 96 25.30 -3.62 4.83
C GLY A 96 23.86 -3.65 5.33
N TYR A 97 23.48 -2.67 6.12
CA TYR A 97 22.20 -2.61 6.80
C TYR A 97 21.11 -1.97 5.94
N ARG A 98 19.86 -2.33 6.22
CA ARG A 98 18.63 -1.69 5.77
C ARG A 98 18.01 -0.99 6.96
N PRO A 99 17.59 0.28 6.83
CA PRO A 99 16.96 0.98 7.94
C PRO A 99 15.57 0.39 8.23
N ILE A 100 15.23 0.33 9.52
CA ILE A 100 13.91 -0.06 10.01
C ILE A 100 13.34 1.00 10.93
N VAL A 101 14.19 1.61 11.74
CA VAL A 101 13.90 2.65 12.72
C VAL A 101 12.77 2.23 13.65
N PHE A 102 11.56 2.79 13.52
CA PHE A 102 10.39 2.46 14.35
C PHE A 102 9.31 1.67 13.60
N LEU A 103 9.53 1.35 12.31
CA LEU A 103 8.58 0.54 11.55
C LEU A 103 8.82 -0.96 11.82
N GLN A 104 7.82 -1.77 11.54
CA GLN A 104 7.86 -3.20 11.84
C GLN A 104 8.80 -4.00 10.94
N HIS A 105 9.08 -3.49 9.72
CA HIS A 105 9.91 -4.19 8.75
C HIS A 105 10.62 -3.21 7.81
N PRO A 106 11.86 -3.51 7.33
CA PRO A 106 12.56 -2.65 6.35
C PRO A 106 11.79 -2.41 5.04
N LEU A 107 10.91 -3.34 4.64
CA LEU A 107 10.05 -3.14 3.47
C LEU A 107 9.04 -2.01 3.66
N TRP A 108 8.51 -1.82 4.87
CA TRP A 108 7.61 -0.71 5.19
C TRP A 108 8.30 0.64 5.04
N VAL A 109 9.58 0.71 5.46
CA VAL A 109 10.41 1.91 5.25
C VAL A 109 10.58 2.19 3.76
N ALA A 110 10.91 1.17 2.98
CA ALA A 110 11.12 1.31 1.54
C ALA A 110 9.85 1.78 0.81
N VAL A 111 8.68 1.21 1.14
CA VAL A 111 7.39 1.64 0.57
C VAL A 111 7.03 3.07 0.99
N MET A 112 7.28 3.44 2.25
CA MET A 112 7.08 4.80 2.75
C MET A 112 7.97 5.81 2.00
N VAL A 113 9.24 5.49 1.80
CA VAL A 113 10.17 6.33 1.02
C VAL A 113 9.76 6.42 -0.44
N MET A 114 9.33 5.32 -1.07
CA MET A 114 8.79 5.30 -2.43
C MET A 114 7.61 6.27 -2.57
N THR A 115 6.64 6.21 -1.67
CA THR A 115 5.47 7.10 -1.73
C THR A 115 5.88 8.57 -1.58
N ALA A 116 6.78 8.90 -0.65
CA ALA A 116 7.29 10.26 -0.48
C ALA A 116 8.13 10.73 -1.68
N PHE A 117 8.91 9.85 -2.30
CA PHE A 117 9.66 10.15 -3.52
C PHE A 117 8.73 10.50 -4.68
N LEU A 118 7.69 9.71 -4.92
CA LEU A 118 6.69 10.00 -5.97
C LEU A 118 5.92 11.29 -5.66
N ALA A 119 5.58 11.55 -4.39
CA ALA A 119 4.99 12.83 -3.96
C ALA A 119 5.92 14.01 -4.23
N ALA A 120 7.21 13.88 -3.93
CA ALA A 120 8.20 14.91 -4.19
C ALA A 120 8.34 15.23 -5.69
N ILE A 121 8.32 14.21 -6.55
CA ILE A 121 8.32 14.40 -8.01
C ILE A 121 7.07 15.18 -8.45
N ALA A 122 5.88 14.82 -7.95
CA ALA A 122 4.63 15.50 -8.30
C ALA A 122 4.66 16.98 -7.87
N LEU A 123 5.13 17.27 -6.65
CA LEU A 123 5.30 18.63 -6.15
C LEU A 123 6.34 19.42 -6.96
N ALA A 124 7.48 18.79 -7.31
CA ALA A 124 8.51 19.40 -8.15
C ALA A 124 8.01 19.65 -9.58
N ARG A 125 7.16 18.78 -10.12
CA ARG A 125 6.53 18.98 -11.44
C ARG A 125 5.60 20.18 -11.43
N ASN A 126 4.79 20.36 -10.38
CA ASN A 126 3.87 21.49 -10.25
C ASN A 126 4.57 22.81 -9.94
N ASN A 127 5.63 22.75 -9.15
CA ASN A 127 6.42 23.93 -8.78
C ASN A 127 7.92 23.62 -8.87
N ARG A 128 8.53 23.99 -9.99
CA ARG A 128 9.93 23.73 -10.35
C ARG A 128 10.94 24.61 -9.62
N THR A 129 10.88 24.66 -8.29
CA THR A 129 11.90 25.32 -7.50
C THR A 129 13.13 24.42 -7.34
N ARG A 130 14.33 25.02 -7.19
CA ARG A 130 15.56 24.28 -6.89
C ARG A 130 15.38 23.38 -5.66
N ARG A 131 14.69 23.90 -4.61
CA ARG A 131 14.40 23.15 -3.40
C ARG A 131 13.60 21.88 -3.67
N ASN A 132 12.50 21.95 -4.41
CA ASN A 132 11.65 20.80 -4.70
C ASN A 132 12.38 19.74 -5.54
N ILE A 133 13.18 20.17 -6.50
CA ILE A 133 14.01 19.28 -7.31
C ILE A 133 15.04 18.57 -6.45
N LEU A 134 15.76 19.31 -5.59
CA LEU A 134 16.75 18.72 -4.66
C LEU A 134 16.12 17.74 -3.69
N ILE A 135 14.92 18.02 -3.17
CA ILE A 135 14.18 17.09 -2.29
C ILE A 135 13.83 15.80 -3.05
N ALA A 136 13.34 15.89 -4.29
CA ALA A 136 13.02 14.71 -5.08
C ALA A 136 14.28 13.87 -5.39
N LEU A 137 15.39 14.50 -5.76
CA LEU A 137 16.67 13.83 -5.99
C LEU A 137 17.19 13.16 -4.70
N TYR A 138 17.12 13.86 -3.57
CA TYR A 138 17.52 13.34 -2.26
C TYR A 138 16.70 12.10 -1.87
N LEU A 139 15.37 12.16 -1.97
CA LEU A 139 14.50 11.01 -1.66
C LEU A 139 14.72 9.86 -2.64
N GLY A 140 15.04 10.15 -3.91
CA GLY A 140 15.48 9.14 -4.87
C GLY A 140 16.77 8.43 -4.45
N ALA A 141 17.75 9.17 -3.94
CA ALA A 141 18.98 8.60 -3.39
C ALA A 141 18.70 7.75 -2.13
N ILE A 142 17.86 8.25 -1.21
CA ILE A 142 17.42 7.48 -0.02
C ILE A 142 16.69 6.18 -0.44
N MET A 143 15.89 6.21 -1.51
CA MET A 143 15.20 5.01 -2.03
C MET A 143 16.21 3.90 -2.41
N VAL A 144 17.31 4.26 -3.06
CA VAL A 144 18.40 3.32 -3.38
C VAL A 144 19.04 2.76 -2.09
N LEU A 145 19.26 3.62 -1.10
CA LEU A 145 19.85 3.24 0.19
C LEU A 145 18.94 2.33 1.04
N CYS A 146 17.62 2.30 0.80
CA CYS A 146 16.71 1.33 1.42
C CYS A 146 16.99 -0.12 1.04
N LYS A 147 17.82 -0.39 0.03
CA LYS A 147 18.22 -1.73 -0.44
C LYS A 147 17.01 -2.68 -0.67
N SER A 148 15.90 -2.14 -1.14
CA SER A 148 14.68 -2.89 -1.48
C SER A 148 14.47 -2.90 -2.99
N ALA A 149 14.75 -4.05 -3.63
CA ALA A 149 14.65 -4.17 -5.08
C ALA A 149 13.21 -3.95 -5.58
N GLY A 150 12.20 -4.48 -4.88
CA GLY A 150 10.79 -4.32 -5.25
C GLY A 150 10.38 -2.84 -5.28
N ALA A 151 10.57 -2.13 -4.17
CA ALA A 151 10.22 -0.71 -4.08
C ALA A 151 11.05 0.16 -5.04
N LEU A 152 12.31 -0.20 -5.32
CA LEU A 152 13.13 0.49 -6.30
C LEU A 152 12.59 0.32 -7.72
N VAL A 153 12.26 -0.91 -8.14
CA VAL A 153 11.67 -1.20 -9.45
C VAL A 153 10.33 -0.47 -9.60
N GLN A 154 9.47 -0.53 -8.59
CA GLN A 154 8.19 0.20 -8.58
C GLN A 154 8.39 1.72 -8.69
N SER A 155 9.40 2.27 -8.01
CA SER A 155 9.78 3.68 -8.13
C SER A 155 10.24 4.03 -9.55
N LEU A 156 11.07 3.19 -10.17
CA LEU A 156 11.54 3.38 -11.54
C LEU A 156 10.42 3.27 -12.57
N MET A 157 9.41 2.45 -12.32
CA MET A 157 8.21 2.36 -13.18
C MET A 157 7.30 3.59 -13.03
N ALA A 158 7.07 4.04 -11.80
CA ALA A 158 6.11 5.10 -11.52
C ALA A 158 6.68 6.51 -11.72
N ALA A 159 7.95 6.75 -11.39
CA ALA A 159 8.56 8.08 -11.47
C ALA A 159 8.50 8.73 -12.88
N PRO A 160 8.81 8.04 -13.99
CA PRO A 160 8.65 8.60 -15.33
C PRO A 160 7.20 8.97 -15.65
N LEU A 161 6.24 8.16 -15.20
CA LEU A 161 4.82 8.45 -15.39
C LEU A 161 4.41 9.71 -14.61
N VAL A 162 4.83 9.85 -13.34
CA VAL A 162 4.56 11.07 -12.55
C VAL A 162 5.22 12.29 -13.20
N LEU A 163 6.42 12.15 -13.72
CA LEU A 163 7.19 13.27 -14.29
C LEU A 163 6.67 13.73 -15.65
N LEU A 164 6.33 12.79 -16.54
CA LEU A 164 6.12 13.06 -17.96
C LEU A 164 4.69 12.82 -18.47
N ALA A 165 3.97 11.85 -17.88
CA ALA A 165 2.67 11.45 -18.38
C ALA A 165 1.58 12.50 -18.09
N ARG A 166 0.54 12.55 -18.92
CA ARG A 166 -0.65 13.36 -18.64
C ARG A 166 -1.39 12.78 -17.42
N PRO A 167 -2.08 13.61 -16.59
CA PRO A 167 -2.76 13.15 -15.39
C PRO A 167 -3.68 11.94 -15.62
N ARG A 168 -4.47 11.96 -16.70
CA ARG A 168 -5.33 10.84 -17.06
C ARG A 168 -4.56 9.55 -17.39
N GLN A 169 -3.39 9.67 -18.02
CA GLN A 169 -2.53 8.52 -18.32
C GLN A 169 -1.94 7.92 -17.04
N MET A 170 -1.59 8.76 -16.04
CA MET A 170 -1.16 8.30 -14.73
C MET A 170 -2.25 7.47 -14.05
N VAL A 171 -3.50 7.97 -14.02
CA VAL A 171 -4.64 7.27 -13.43
C VAL A 171 -4.97 5.98 -14.20
N LEU A 172 -4.87 6.01 -15.54
CA LEU A 172 -5.04 4.80 -16.36
C LEU A 172 -3.96 3.76 -16.05
N GLY A 173 -2.70 4.17 -16.00
CA GLY A 173 -1.60 3.28 -15.59
C GLY A 173 -1.81 2.71 -14.19
N ALA A 174 -2.23 3.55 -13.24
CA ALA A 174 -2.59 3.12 -11.90
C ALA A 174 -3.74 2.09 -11.90
N ALA A 175 -4.78 2.31 -12.71
CA ALA A 175 -5.90 1.37 -12.84
C ALA A 175 -5.46 0.02 -13.41
N VAL A 176 -4.57 0.02 -14.41
CA VAL A 176 -4.01 -1.23 -14.98
C VAL A 176 -3.21 -1.99 -13.94
N VAL A 177 -2.26 -1.32 -13.25
CA VAL A 177 -1.43 -1.96 -12.22
C VAL A 177 -2.28 -2.48 -11.07
N ALA A 178 -3.25 -1.70 -10.60
CA ALA A 178 -4.15 -2.11 -9.53
C ALA A 178 -5.05 -3.29 -9.94
N SER A 179 -5.48 -3.36 -11.21
CA SER A 179 -6.23 -4.50 -11.75
C SER A 179 -5.38 -5.77 -11.80
N VAL A 180 -4.12 -5.66 -12.19
CA VAL A 180 -3.17 -6.79 -12.19
C VAL A 180 -2.96 -7.30 -10.76
N ALA A 181 -2.75 -6.39 -9.80
CA ALA A 181 -2.62 -6.76 -8.39
C ALA A 181 -3.86 -7.47 -7.85
N PHE A 182 -5.05 -6.99 -8.22
CA PHE A 182 -6.32 -7.63 -7.86
C PHE A 182 -6.53 -8.99 -8.54
N ALA A 183 -6.14 -9.13 -9.79
CA ALA A 183 -6.33 -10.37 -10.54
C ALA A 183 -5.30 -11.47 -10.17
N TYR A 184 -4.19 -11.09 -9.53
CA TYR A 184 -3.07 -12.00 -9.25
C TYR A 184 -3.49 -13.32 -8.59
N PRO A 185 -4.30 -13.36 -7.51
CA PRO A 185 -4.71 -14.63 -6.90
C PRO A 185 -5.49 -15.54 -7.86
N MET A 186 -6.33 -14.95 -8.72
CA MET A 186 -7.09 -15.70 -9.73
C MET A 186 -6.16 -16.24 -10.81
N LEU A 187 -5.21 -15.44 -11.28
CA LEU A 187 -4.21 -15.84 -12.28
C LEU A 187 -3.25 -16.89 -11.72
N ARG A 188 -2.92 -16.80 -10.43
CA ARG A 188 -2.02 -17.73 -9.73
C ARG A 188 -2.54 -19.18 -9.71
N THR A 189 -3.85 -19.34 -9.64
CA THR A 189 -4.50 -20.67 -9.64
C THR A 189 -4.68 -21.24 -11.05
N THR A 190 -4.35 -20.50 -12.11
CA THR A 190 -4.44 -20.94 -13.49
C THR A 190 -3.08 -21.37 -14.02
N SER A 191 -3.08 -22.30 -14.97
CA SER A 191 -1.86 -22.72 -15.70
C SER A 191 -1.28 -21.64 -16.64
N TRP A 192 -1.94 -20.50 -16.75
CA TRP A 192 -1.53 -19.39 -17.64
C TRP A 192 -0.34 -18.59 -17.12
N MET A 193 -0.09 -18.63 -15.83
CA MET A 193 1.02 -17.91 -15.24
C MET A 193 2.30 -18.74 -15.32
N PRO A 194 3.32 -18.34 -16.10
CA PRO A 194 4.55 -19.10 -16.27
C PRO A 194 5.47 -18.89 -15.05
N LEU A 195 5.02 -19.37 -13.90
CA LEU A 195 5.70 -19.16 -12.61
C LEU A 195 7.12 -19.70 -12.62
N GLN A 196 7.29 -20.90 -13.20
CA GLN A 196 8.62 -21.51 -13.31
C GLN A 196 9.53 -20.64 -14.19
N GLY A 197 9.05 -20.11 -15.30
CA GLY A 197 9.82 -19.18 -16.15
C GLY A 197 10.25 -17.90 -15.43
N VAL A 198 9.44 -17.39 -14.51
CA VAL A 198 9.81 -16.23 -13.68
C VAL A 198 10.88 -16.60 -12.65
N VAL A 199 10.80 -17.79 -12.04
CA VAL A 199 11.84 -18.31 -11.15
C VAL A 199 13.15 -18.53 -11.91
N ASP A 200 13.09 -19.17 -13.09
CA ASP A 200 14.27 -19.44 -13.93
C ASP A 200 14.96 -18.15 -14.37
N LEU A 201 14.17 -17.12 -14.74
CA LEU A 201 14.70 -15.79 -15.04
C LEU A 201 15.34 -15.15 -13.81
N ALA A 202 14.72 -15.25 -12.64
CA ALA A 202 15.30 -14.74 -11.41
C ALA A 202 16.59 -15.47 -11.02
N MET A 203 16.63 -16.79 -11.22
CA MET A 203 17.83 -17.64 -11.02
C MET A 203 18.97 -17.23 -11.96
N SER A 204 18.67 -16.91 -13.23
CA SER A 204 19.69 -16.49 -14.21
C SER A 204 20.31 -15.13 -13.87
N ILE A 205 19.56 -14.24 -13.23
CA ILE A 205 20.06 -12.92 -12.79
C ILE A 205 20.84 -13.05 -11.46
N SER A 206 20.30 -13.81 -10.51
CA SER A 206 20.92 -14.05 -9.20
C SER A 206 20.35 -15.31 -8.57
N PRO A 207 21.19 -16.35 -8.33
CA PRO A 207 20.74 -17.59 -7.71
C PRO A 207 20.08 -17.40 -6.34
N ASP A 208 20.56 -16.45 -5.53
CA ASP A 208 19.97 -16.16 -4.22
C ASP A 208 18.56 -15.55 -4.32
N ARG A 209 18.33 -14.72 -5.34
CA ARG A 209 17.00 -14.14 -5.59
C ARG A 209 16.04 -15.17 -6.15
N GLY A 210 16.52 -16.05 -7.04
CA GLY A 210 15.71 -17.14 -7.58
C GLY A 210 15.24 -18.07 -6.47
N ARG A 211 16.16 -18.55 -5.61
CA ARG A 211 15.83 -19.38 -4.44
C ARG A 211 14.85 -18.69 -3.47
N SER A 212 15.05 -17.41 -3.22
CA SER A 212 14.12 -16.63 -2.36
C SER A 212 12.73 -16.51 -2.98
N LEU A 213 12.63 -16.36 -4.29
CA LEU A 213 11.34 -16.31 -5.00
C LEU A 213 10.66 -17.68 -4.98
N GLU A 214 11.39 -18.74 -5.31
CA GLU A 214 10.90 -20.12 -5.29
C GLU A 214 10.36 -20.49 -3.91
N PHE A 215 11.11 -20.21 -2.84
CA PHE A 215 10.68 -20.42 -1.46
C PHE A 215 9.35 -19.72 -1.14
N ARG A 216 9.20 -18.45 -1.56
CA ARG A 216 7.95 -17.71 -1.37
C ARG A 216 6.79 -18.34 -2.13
N MET A 217 7.03 -18.77 -3.36
CA MET A 217 6.00 -19.40 -4.19
C MET A 217 5.54 -20.74 -3.62
N MET A 218 6.45 -21.55 -3.07
CA MET A 218 6.12 -22.79 -2.38
C MET A 218 5.32 -22.56 -1.09
N ASN A 219 5.69 -21.54 -0.30
CA ASN A 219 4.93 -21.17 0.89
C ASN A 219 3.53 -20.65 0.54
N GLU A 220 3.45 -19.82 -0.50
CA GLU A 220 2.18 -19.27 -0.98
C GLU A 220 1.21 -20.38 -1.42
N GLU A 221 1.71 -21.39 -2.15
CA GLU A 221 0.92 -22.52 -2.59
C GLU A 221 0.32 -23.33 -1.43
N LYS A 222 1.14 -23.69 -0.46
CA LYS A 222 0.67 -24.37 0.77
C LYS A 222 -0.38 -23.54 1.51
N LEU A 223 -0.15 -22.23 1.66
CA LEU A 223 -1.06 -21.35 2.39
C LEU A 223 -2.39 -21.17 1.64
N VAL A 224 -2.37 -21.14 0.31
CA VAL A 224 -3.59 -21.09 -0.51
C VAL A 224 -4.38 -22.40 -0.38
N GLU A 225 -3.71 -23.55 -0.40
CA GLU A 225 -4.35 -24.86 -0.17
C GLU A 225 -5.09 -24.86 1.17
N ARG A 226 -4.43 -24.44 2.25
CA ARG A 226 -5.06 -24.30 3.58
C ARG A 226 -6.22 -23.30 3.59
N ALA A 227 -6.07 -22.18 2.88
CA ALA A 227 -7.13 -21.17 2.79
C ALA A 227 -8.39 -21.73 2.08
N MET A 228 -8.21 -22.59 1.07
CA MET A 228 -9.31 -23.19 0.31
C MET A 228 -10.10 -24.27 1.10
N GLU A 229 -9.64 -24.73 2.24
CA GLU A 229 -10.45 -25.54 3.16
C GLU A 229 -11.61 -24.71 3.76
N ARG A 230 -11.46 -23.37 3.86
CA ARG A 230 -12.48 -22.43 4.34
C ARG A 230 -12.60 -21.20 3.44
N PRO A 231 -13.05 -21.35 2.20
CA PRO A 231 -12.87 -20.33 1.16
C PRO A 231 -13.68 -19.04 1.37
N VAL A 232 -14.88 -19.13 1.96
CA VAL A 232 -15.80 -17.97 2.00
C VAL A 232 -15.38 -16.93 3.02
N PHE A 233 -15.25 -17.32 4.30
CA PHE A 233 -14.96 -16.42 5.42
C PHE A 233 -13.59 -16.68 6.08
N GLY A 234 -12.82 -17.63 5.58
CA GLY A 234 -11.49 -17.96 6.07
C GLY A 234 -11.47 -18.60 7.46
N TRP A 235 -10.27 -18.65 8.03
CA TRP A 235 -9.96 -19.30 9.30
C TRP A 235 -10.15 -18.39 10.52
N GLY A 236 -10.41 -17.08 10.33
CA GLY A 236 -10.59 -16.12 11.40
C GLY A 236 -9.29 -15.47 11.88
N ASN A 237 -8.95 -15.59 13.15
CA ASN A 237 -7.80 -14.93 13.75
C ASN A 237 -6.47 -15.31 13.12
N TRP A 238 -5.48 -14.43 13.29
CA TRP A 238 -4.09 -14.66 12.88
C TRP A 238 -3.57 -16.01 13.39
N GLY A 239 -2.86 -16.69 12.50
CA GLY A 239 -2.21 -17.95 12.83
C GLY A 239 -3.09 -19.19 12.64
N ARG A 240 -4.42 -19.08 12.56
CA ARG A 240 -5.29 -20.23 12.35
C ARG A 240 -5.21 -20.79 10.92
N SER A 241 -4.86 -19.97 9.95
CA SER A 241 -4.62 -20.36 8.55
C SER A 241 -3.17 -20.75 8.23
N LEU A 242 -2.30 -20.82 9.24
CA LEU A 242 -0.89 -21.13 9.06
C LEU A 242 -0.61 -22.59 9.40
N PHE A 243 0.51 -23.09 8.88
CA PHE A 243 1.02 -24.41 9.21
C PHE A 243 2.11 -24.31 10.28
N TYR A 244 2.13 -25.27 11.19
CA TYR A 244 3.11 -25.35 12.25
C TYR A 244 3.79 -26.72 12.23
N ASP A 245 5.06 -26.75 12.59
CA ASP A 245 5.76 -28.00 12.82
C ASP A 245 5.16 -28.68 14.04
N PRO A 246 4.76 -29.96 13.94
CA PRO A 246 4.09 -30.66 15.02
C PRO A 246 5.01 -30.99 16.22
N TYR A 247 6.34 -30.91 16.05
CA TYR A 247 7.32 -31.25 17.07
C TYR A 247 7.86 -30.04 17.82
N ASP A 248 8.21 -28.97 17.10
CA ASP A 248 8.82 -27.78 17.71
C ASP A 248 7.87 -26.56 17.77
N GLY A 249 6.69 -26.67 17.14
CA GLY A 249 5.67 -25.63 17.16
C GLY A 249 5.99 -24.38 16.35
N ARG A 250 7.08 -24.39 15.57
CA ARG A 250 7.46 -23.27 14.72
C ARG A 250 6.60 -23.21 13.47
N MET A 251 6.41 -21.99 12.96
CA MET A 251 5.69 -21.78 11.72
C MET A 251 6.48 -22.39 10.54
N SER A 252 5.87 -23.34 9.85
CA SER A 252 6.49 -24.07 8.73
C SER A 252 6.24 -23.45 7.36
N ALA A 253 5.28 -22.51 7.26
CA ALA A 253 5.01 -21.74 6.05
C ALA A 253 4.82 -20.26 6.40
N VAL A 254 5.62 -19.38 5.79
CA VAL A 254 5.63 -17.93 6.06
C VAL A 254 4.69 -17.22 5.10
N PRO A 255 3.65 -16.50 5.59
CA PRO A 255 2.75 -15.71 4.74
C PRO A 255 3.39 -14.36 4.41
N ASP A 256 4.06 -14.26 3.28
CA ASP A 256 4.71 -13.02 2.85
C ASP A 256 3.70 -12.01 2.23
N GLY A 257 2.81 -12.47 1.35
CA GLY A 257 1.85 -11.62 0.65
C GLY A 257 0.63 -11.23 1.50
N GLN A 258 0.23 -9.97 1.46
CA GLN A 258 -0.98 -9.52 2.16
C GLN A 258 -2.24 -10.23 1.66
N TRP A 259 -2.31 -10.52 0.37
CA TRP A 259 -3.47 -11.18 -0.22
C TRP A 259 -3.71 -12.58 0.32
N VAL A 260 -2.63 -13.39 0.50
CA VAL A 260 -2.75 -14.75 1.04
C VAL A 260 -3.13 -14.72 2.53
N ILE A 261 -2.67 -13.70 3.26
CA ILE A 261 -3.09 -13.45 4.65
C ILE A 261 -4.60 -13.16 4.70
N TRP A 262 -5.12 -12.33 3.79
CA TRP A 262 -6.55 -12.03 3.76
C TRP A 262 -7.39 -13.22 3.34
N VAL A 263 -6.99 -13.95 2.30
CA VAL A 263 -7.72 -15.15 1.88
C VAL A 263 -7.69 -16.20 2.97
N GLY A 264 -6.55 -16.43 3.63
CA GLY A 264 -6.44 -17.38 4.72
C GLY A 264 -7.28 -17.01 5.95
N SER A 265 -7.17 -15.76 6.41
CA SER A 265 -7.84 -15.33 7.64
C SER A 265 -9.32 -14.94 7.45
N ARG A 266 -9.70 -14.38 6.30
CA ARG A 266 -11.03 -13.79 6.04
C ARG A 266 -11.73 -14.34 4.80
N GLY A 267 -11.13 -15.31 4.14
CA GLY A 267 -11.66 -15.92 2.93
C GLY A 267 -11.69 -14.96 1.72
N VAL A 268 -12.28 -15.45 0.66
CA VAL A 268 -12.49 -14.68 -0.59
C VAL A 268 -13.35 -13.43 -0.34
N PHE A 269 -14.34 -13.52 0.55
CA PHE A 269 -15.17 -12.36 0.90
C PHE A 269 -14.34 -11.21 1.51
N GLY A 270 -13.45 -11.51 2.45
CA GLY A 270 -12.57 -10.51 3.03
C GLY A 270 -11.57 -9.95 2.01
N TYR A 271 -10.96 -10.81 1.20
CA TYR A 271 -10.08 -10.40 0.12
C TYR A 271 -10.75 -9.40 -0.83
N LEU A 272 -11.94 -9.76 -1.34
CA LEU A 272 -12.70 -8.90 -2.26
C LEU A 272 -13.07 -7.57 -1.59
N SER A 273 -13.53 -7.59 -0.35
CA SER A 273 -13.95 -6.37 0.37
C SER A 273 -12.78 -5.38 0.51
N TYR A 274 -11.60 -5.84 0.91
CA TYR A 274 -10.42 -4.98 1.08
C TYR A 274 -9.88 -4.47 -0.24
N PHE A 275 -9.69 -5.36 -1.23
CA PHE A 275 -9.17 -4.94 -2.51
C PHE A 275 -10.13 -4.02 -3.25
N LEU A 276 -11.43 -4.31 -3.26
CA LEU A 276 -12.41 -3.43 -3.92
C LEU A 276 -12.46 -2.05 -3.26
N LEU A 277 -12.33 -1.98 -1.93
CA LEU A 277 -12.26 -0.69 -1.24
C LEU A 277 -11.01 0.12 -1.63
N LEU A 278 -9.88 -0.54 -1.83
CA LEU A 278 -8.63 0.10 -2.28
C LEU A 278 -8.60 0.42 -3.78
N LEU A 279 -9.31 -0.36 -4.60
CA LEU A 279 -9.44 -0.13 -6.04
C LEU A 279 -10.44 0.99 -6.38
N ALA A 280 -11.54 1.07 -5.63
CA ALA A 280 -12.64 2.01 -5.91
C ALA A 280 -12.18 3.46 -6.09
N PRO A 281 -11.23 4.01 -5.31
CA PRO A 281 -10.71 5.37 -5.51
C PRO A 281 -10.10 5.59 -6.89
N VAL A 282 -9.29 4.65 -7.36
CA VAL A 282 -8.58 4.75 -8.67
C VAL A 282 -9.58 4.73 -9.82
N PHE A 283 -10.54 3.79 -9.80
CA PHE A 283 -11.54 3.68 -10.87
C PHE A 283 -12.56 4.82 -10.84
N THR A 284 -12.94 5.30 -9.64
CA THR A 284 -13.82 6.45 -9.51
C THR A 284 -13.14 7.70 -10.05
N LEU A 285 -11.85 7.89 -9.73
CA LEU A 285 -11.04 9.00 -10.25
C LEU A 285 -10.88 8.90 -11.78
N LEU A 286 -10.60 7.71 -12.33
CA LEU A 286 -10.47 7.51 -13.78
C LEU A 286 -11.73 7.94 -14.54
N ARG A 287 -12.91 7.66 -13.98
CA ARG A 287 -14.20 8.06 -14.54
C ARG A 287 -14.46 9.56 -14.41
N ALA A 288 -13.94 10.19 -13.35
CA ALA A 288 -14.06 11.62 -13.09
C ALA A 288 -13.04 12.48 -13.87
N MET A 289 -11.94 11.87 -14.33
CA MET A 289 -10.89 12.59 -15.05
C MET A 289 -11.35 13.14 -16.41
N PRO A 290 -11.18 14.45 -16.67
CA PRO A 290 -11.51 15.05 -17.97
C PRO A 290 -10.68 14.46 -19.11
N ARG A 291 -11.31 14.36 -20.31
CA ARG A 291 -10.71 13.74 -21.50
C ARG A 291 -9.97 14.70 -22.43
N GLY A 292 -9.94 16.00 -22.15
CA GLY A 292 -9.40 17.02 -23.03
C GLY A 292 -7.93 17.39 -22.77
N SER A 293 -7.29 18.03 -23.77
CA SER A 293 -5.88 18.50 -23.68
C SER A 293 -5.67 19.58 -22.61
N LYS A 294 -6.68 20.39 -22.30
CA LYS A 294 -6.61 21.45 -21.26
C LYS A 294 -6.34 20.93 -19.85
N SER A 295 -6.53 19.62 -19.59
CA SER A 295 -6.27 19.02 -18.28
C SER A 295 -4.81 18.65 -18.03
N SER A 296 -3.94 18.70 -19.06
CA SER A 296 -2.57 18.19 -18.95
C SER A 296 -1.65 19.01 -18.04
N HIS A 297 -1.99 20.28 -17.78
CA HIS A 297 -1.21 21.21 -16.96
C HIS A 297 -1.91 21.62 -15.67
N ASN A 298 -3.05 21.00 -15.34
CA ASN A 298 -3.73 21.30 -14.08
C ASN A 298 -2.97 20.68 -12.88
N PRO A 299 -2.43 21.50 -11.94
CA PRO A 299 -1.63 21.03 -10.82
C PRO A 299 -2.37 20.04 -9.91
N GLU A 300 -3.67 20.25 -9.70
CA GLU A 300 -4.52 19.36 -8.92
C GLU A 300 -4.56 17.97 -9.55
N LEU A 301 -4.83 17.88 -10.85
CA LEU A 301 -4.93 16.60 -11.54
C LEU A 301 -3.59 15.86 -11.59
N VAL A 302 -2.46 16.59 -11.60
CA VAL A 302 -1.12 15.98 -11.46
C VAL A 302 -0.96 15.32 -10.10
N ILE A 303 -1.36 16.01 -9.00
CA ILE A 303 -1.32 15.45 -7.64
C ILE A 303 -2.20 14.20 -7.53
N LEU A 304 -3.44 14.28 -8.02
CA LEU A 304 -4.37 13.14 -7.97
C LEU A 304 -3.87 11.95 -8.81
N GLY A 305 -3.27 12.23 -9.97
CA GLY A 305 -2.62 11.21 -10.79
C GLY A 305 -1.44 10.54 -10.07
N ALA A 306 -0.61 11.32 -9.38
CA ALA A 306 0.50 10.81 -8.59
C ALA A 306 0.02 9.97 -7.39
N LEU A 307 -0.99 10.45 -6.64
CA LEU A 307 -1.59 9.70 -5.52
C LEU A 307 -2.19 8.36 -6.01
N SER A 308 -2.81 8.34 -7.21
CA SER A 308 -3.33 7.09 -7.78
C SER A 308 -2.22 6.09 -8.12
N LEU A 309 -1.10 6.56 -8.66
CA LEU A 309 0.08 5.71 -8.91
C LEU A 309 0.70 5.21 -7.60
N MET A 310 0.82 6.06 -6.57
CA MET A 310 1.30 5.65 -5.26
C MET A 310 0.43 4.53 -4.69
N LEU A 311 -0.89 4.68 -4.74
CA LEU A 311 -1.82 3.65 -4.27
C LEU A 311 -1.67 2.37 -5.08
N ALA A 312 -1.58 2.46 -6.41
CA ALA A 312 -1.42 1.29 -7.28
C ALA A 312 -0.09 0.55 -7.04
N MET A 313 1.03 1.28 -6.82
CA MET A 313 2.32 0.67 -6.46
C MET A 313 2.24 -0.01 -5.08
N ASN A 314 1.57 0.60 -4.10
CA ASN A 314 1.31 -0.07 -2.82
C ASN A 314 0.51 -1.37 -3.02
N LEU A 315 -0.55 -1.36 -3.84
CA LEU A 315 -1.33 -2.57 -4.14
C LEU A 315 -0.48 -3.66 -4.81
N LEU A 316 0.40 -3.26 -5.73
CA LEU A 316 1.34 -4.19 -6.37
C LEU A 316 2.31 -4.79 -5.34
N ASP A 317 2.77 -3.99 -4.38
CA ASP A 317 3.66 -4.45 -3.30
C ASP A 317 2.98 -5.43 -2.34
N LEU A 318 1.65 -5.35 -2.18
CA LEU A 318 0.87 -6.28 -1.35
C LEU A 318 0.81 -7.71 -1.92
N ILE A 319 1.24 -7.94 -3.17
CA ILE A 319 1.33 -9.28 -3.74
C ILE A 319 2.46 -10.05 -3.02
N PRO A 320 3.74 -9.63 -3.09
CA PRO A 320 4.83 -10.35 -2.45
C PRO A 320 5.05 -9.97 -0.98
N ASN A 321 4.38 -8.96 -0.44
CA ASN A 321 4.67 -8.43 0.89
C ASN A 321 3.40 -8.04 1.66
N ALA A 322 3.49 -8.06 3.00
CA ALA A 322 2.44 -7.57 3.89
C ALA A 322 2.76 -6.13 4.36
N THR A 323 2.73 -5.18 3.44
CA THR A 323 3.13 -3.77 3.66
C THR A 323 1.96 -2.80 3.75
N LEU A 324 0.77 -3.29 4.05
CA LEU A 324 -0.41 -2.44 4.22
C LEU A 324 -0.28 -1.54 5.45
N THR A 325 -0.26 -0.23 5.23
CA THR A 325 -0.07 0.76 6.27
C THR A 325 -1.24 1.75 6.36
N PRO A 326 -1.37 2.49 7.47
CA PRO A 326 -2.32 3.60 7.57
C PRO A 326 -2.16 4.65 6.45
N LEU A 327 -0.94 4.83 5.91
CA LEU A 327 -0.68 5.76 4.80
C LEU A 327 -1.40 5.33 3.52
N THR A 328 -1.45 4.03 3.25
CA THR A 328 -2.18 3.46 2.10
C THR A 328 -3.68 3.74 2.21
N TRP A 329 -4.25 3.50 3.40
CA TRP A 329 -5.67 3.77 3.66
C TRP A 329 -6.01 5.25 3.57
N LEU A 330 -5.18 6.11 4.15
CA LEU A 330 -5.37 7.57 4.09
C LEU A 330 -5.32 8.08 2.66
N THR A 331 -4.36 7.58 1.85
CA THR A 331 -4.23 7.91 0.42
C THR A 331 -5.47 7.47 -0.37
N ALA A 332 -5.97 6.25 -0.12
CA ALA A 332 -7.16 5.73 -0.77
C ALA A 332 -8.40 6.58 -0.43
N GLY A 333 -8.58 6.96 0.84
CA GLY A 333 -9.65 7.83 1.29
C GLY A 333 -9.58 9.21 0.64
N ALA A 334 -8.40 9.85 0.64
CA ALA A 334 -8.19 11.16 0.01
C ALA A 334 -8.52 11.14 -1.49
N LEU A 335 -8.09 10.08 -2.20
CA LEU A 335 -8.41 9.89 -3.62
C LEU A 335 -9.90 9.75 -3.86
N LEU A 336 -10.61 8.94 -3.04
CA LEU A 336 -12.06 8.75 -3.21
C LEU A 336 -12.82 10.04 -2.96
N GLY A 337 -12.44 10.81 -1.92
CA GLY A 337 -13.04 12.12 -1.63
C GLY A 337 -12.91 13.08 -2.81
N ASN A 338 -11.70 13.24 -3.34
CA ASN A 338 -11.43 14.08 -4.51
C ASN A 338 -12.15 13.58 -5.77
N ALA A 339 -12.17 12.27 -6.01
CA ALA A 339 -12.86 11.69 -7.16
C ALA A 339 -14.37 11.98 -7.13
N ASN A 340 -15.00 11.87 -5.95
CA ASN A 340 -16.41 12.19 -5.78
C ASN A 340 -16.69 13.68 -5.98
N ARG A 341 -15.84 14.56 -5.45
CA ARG A 341 -15.92 16.01 -5.68
C ARG A 341 -15.87 16.36 -7.17
N LEU A 342 -14.88 15.81 -7.88
CA LEU A 342 -14.76 16.05 -9.33
C LEU A 342 -15.96 15.53 -10.12
N ARG A 343 -16.57 14.40 -9.72
CA ARG A 343 -17.79 13.88 -10.37
C ARG A 343 -19.01 14.76 -10.15
N GLN A 344 -19.11 15.41 -9.00
CA GLN A 344 -20.23 16.28 -8.64
C GLN A 344 -20.11 17.68 -9.21
N GLY A 345 -18.97 18.06 -9.82
CA GLY A 345 -18.70 19.41 -10.30
C GLY A 345 -18.63 20.45 -9.17
N VAL A 346 -18.35 20.01 -7.94
CA VAL A 346 -18.25 20.91 -6.77
C VAL A 346 -16.92 21.63 -6.82
N THR A 347 -16.95 22.97 -6.74
CA THR A 347 -15.76 23.82 -6.62
C THR A 347 -15.16 23.73 -5.21
N ASP A 348 -13.91 24.21 -5.03
CA ASP A 348 -13.20 24.22 -3.73
C ASP A 348 -13.95 25.00 -2.63
N THR A 349 -14.93 25.83 -3.00
CA THR A 349 -15.80 26.57 -2.07
C THR A 349 -17.05 25.77 -1.64
N GLY A 350 -17.19 24.52 -2.10
CA GLY A 350 -18.38 23.69 -1.82
C GLY A 350 -19.62 24.08 -2.59
N ILE A 351 -19.54 25.05 -3.50
CA ILE A 351 -20.66 25.53 -4.32
C ILE A 351 -20.68 24.73 -5.64
N ARG A 352 -21.82 24.19 -6.00
CA ARG A 352 -22.03 23.51 -7.29
C ARG A 352 -21.96 24.56 -8.40
N ALA A 353 -21.10 24.38 -9.39
CA ALA A 353 -21.10 25.23 -10.58
C ALA A 353 -22.34 24.88 -11.41
N ASP A 354 -23.15 25.88 -11.75
CA ASP A 354 -24.22 25.71 -12.73
C ASP A 354 -23.64 25.48 -14.12
N SER A 355 -24.38 24.78 -14.97
CA SER A 355 -23.98 24.39 -16.34
C SER A 355 -23.59 25.59 -17.23
N ASP A 356 -23.92 26.81 -16.86
CA ASP A 356 -23.61 28.06 -17.58
C ASP A 356 -22.41 28.84 -17.03
N GLY A 357 -21.67 28.30 -16.03
CA GLY A 357 -20.47 28.96 -15.50
C GLY A 357 -20.72 30.23 -14.67
N THR A 358 -21.96 30.56 -14.33
CA THR A 358 -22.32 31.66 -13.44
C THR A 358 -22.44 31.22 -11.99
N LEU A 359 -21.79 31.94 -11.07
CA LEU A 359 -21.87 31.64 -9.64
C LEU A 359 -23.30 31.92 -9.15
N PRO A 360 -23.96 30.97 -8.47
CA PRO A 360 -25.28 31.21 -7.88
C PRO A 360 -25.14 32.26 -6.76
N LYS A 361 -26.08 33.18 -6.69
CA LYS A 361 -26.23 34.14 -5.58
C LYS A 361 -26.34 33.38 -4.27
N LYS A 362 -25.57 33.79 -3.25
CA LYS A 362 -25.57 33.22 -1.89
C LYS A 362 -26.98 32.91 -1.43
N ALA A 363 -27.31 31.63 -1.32
CA ALA A 363 -28.48 31.21 -0.54
C ALA A 363 -28.14 31.41 0.95
N GLY A 364 -28.95 32.24 1.63
CA GLY A 364 -28.78 32.50 3.04
C GLY A 364 -28.85 31.19 3.85
N ILE A 365 -27.94 31.05 4.81
CA ILE A 365 -27.93 29.96 5.79
C ILE A 365 -29.24 30.11 6.62
N GLN A 366 -30.19 29.23 6.38
CA GLN A 366 -31.27 29.01 7.36
C GLN A 366 -30.70 28.13 8.48
N THR A 367 -30.38 28.78 9.59
CA THR A 367 -30.12 28.10 10.88
C THR A 367 -31.44 27.50 11.34
N VAL A 368 -31.56 26.21 11.32
CA VAL A 368 -32.61 25.49 12.06
C VAL A 368 -32.00 25.16 13.43
N LEU A 369 -32.51 25.83 14.44
CA LEU A 369 -32.33 25.53 15.86
C LEU A 369 -33.03 24.23 16.21
#